data_cf41dd81e7cdedc8c181689f8fc0500c
#
_entry.id   cf41dd81e7cdedc8c181689f8fc0500c
#
_cell.length_a   1.000
_cell.length_b   1.000
_cell.length_c   1.000
_cell.angle_alpha   90.00
_cell.angle_beta   90.00
_cell.angle_gamma   90.00
#
_symmetry.space_group_name_H-M   'P 1'
#
loop_
_entity.id
_entity.type
_entity.pdbx_description
1 polymer ?
#
loop_
_entity_poly.entity_id
_entity_poly.type
_entity_poly.pdbx_seq_one_letter_code
_entity_poly.pdbx_strand_id
1 'polypeptide(L)'
;MKNEKRSSFSGRLGFVLSAAGASVGLGNIWRFPYLAAKYGGGIFLLIYIVLALTFGYAMIMAETALGRMTGKSPVGAYASFAKPGKRGGFLGFGGWINAIIPVLIVPYYSVIGGWVIRYLVGYLAGQSQALAADGFFSDFISNGAVTEICFLAFALFTLGIIFAGVRNGVERVSKVMMPVLVVLSVIITAYSVTRPGALAGVKYFLVPNPANFSWMTVVTAMGQMFYSLSIAMGILVTFGSYMKKDVAIEDATQNVEVFDTIIAVMAGLMIIPAVFAFSDGDPDTLQAGPALMFITLPKVFASMGLGSAVGVLFFVLVLFAAVTSSIALTESAVSTFQDELGWSRRKATVLVGVIMVGLGTLSSLGYGPLAGVTVLGMQFLDFFDFLTNSVMMPIAAIATCLLVSRVVGVERIEHEVTLEGGSFRRKKVFNFMIRWLCPVFAAIILASSVANAFGIIAM
;
A
#
# COMPACT_ATOMS: atom_id res chain seq x y z
N MET A 1 1.25 -16.56 33.10
CA MET A 1 0.59 -16.22 31.83
C MET A 1 1.03 -17.27 30.82
N LYS A 2 0.13 -18.05 30.20
CA LYS A 2 0.49 -19.00 29.15
C LYS A 2 1.08 -18.20 27.99
N ASN A 3 2.36 -18.49 27.61
CA ASN A 3 2.95 -18.04 26.36
C ASN A 3 2.09 -18.63 25.23
N GLU A 4 1.09 -17.90 24.74
CA GLU A 4 0.46 -18.24 23.47
C GLU A 4 1.57 -18.19 22.42
N LYS A 5 1.84 -19.34 21.78
CA LYS A 5 2.83 -19.41 20.70
C LYS A 5 2.44 -18.36 19.64
N ARG A 6 3.39 -17.49 19.24
CA ARG A 6 3.17 -16.51 18.18
C ARG A 6 2.60 -17.20 16.95
N SER A 7 1.58 -16.59 16.36
CA SER A 7 1.01 -17.06 15.11
C SER A 7 2.08 -17.19 14.03
N SER A 8 1.95 -18.17 13.13
CA SER A 8 2.88 -18.36 12.02
C SER A 8 2.12 -18.65 10.73
N PHE A 9 2.66 -18.21 9.60
CA PHE A 9 2.18 -18.62 8.29
C PHE A 9 2.38 -20.13 8.07
N SER A 10 1.55 -20.72 7.20
CA SER A 10 1.65 -22.14 6.89
C SER A 10 2.99 -22.53 6.21
N GLY A 11 3.60 -21.59 5.47
CA GLY A 11 4.86 -21.74 4.76
C GLY A 11 5.12 -20.56 3.82
N ARG A 12 6.05 -20.73 2.86
CA ARG A 12 6.48 -19.71 1.90
C ARG A 12 5.29 -19.06 1.15
N LEU A 13 4.39 -19.87 0.59
CA LEU A 13 3.24 -19.36 -0.18
C LEU A 13 2.31 -18.50 0.67
N GLY A 14 2.07 -18.88 1.93
CA GLY A 14 1.26 -18.11 2.87
C GLY A 14 1.85 -16.73 3.13
N PHE A 15 3.16 -16.66 3.37
CA PHE A 15 3.87 -15.37 3.54
C PHE A 15 3.80 -14.55 2.25
N VAL A 16 4.21 -15.11 1.10
CA VAL A 16 4.29 -14.39 -0.18
C VAL A 16 2.93 -13.80 -0.57
N LEU A 17 1.85 -14.57 -0.54
CA LEU A 17 0.53 -14.07 -0.91
C LEU A 17 -0.04 -13.05 0.08
N SER A 18 0.27 -13.21 1.38
CA SER A 18 -0.14 -12.21 2.38
C SER A 18 0.66 -10.91 2.25
N ALA A 19 1.99 -10.98 2.05
CA ALA A 19 2.84 -9.81 1.88
C ALA A 19 2.60 -9.13 0.53
N ALA A 20 2.42 -9.90 -0.55
CA ALA A 20 2.00 -9.35 -1.84
C ALA A 20 0.62 -8.69 -1.76
N GLY A 21 -0.33 -9.29 -1.04
CA GLY A 21 -1.64 -8.67 -0.80
C GLY A 21 -1.58 -7.40 0.05
N ALA A 22 -0.56 -7.27 0.92
CA ALA A 22 -0.30 -6.03 1.63
C ALA A 22 0.22 -4.94 0.67
N SER A 23 1.13 -5.31 -0.24
CA SER A 23 1.76 -4.40 -1.20
C SER A 23 0.81 -4.02 -2.33
N VAL A 24 0.09 -5.00 -2.92
CA VAL A 24 -0.88 -4.75 -3.99
C VAL A 24 -2.14 -4.12 -3.41
N GLY A 25 -2.21 -2.80 -3.45
CA GLY A 25 -3.30 -2.02 -2.88
C GLY A 25 -3.82 -0.95 -3.85
N LEU A 26 -4.54 -0.01 -3.27
CA LEU A 26 -5.07 1.13 -4.01
C LEU A 26 -3.96 1.95 -4.69
N GLY A 27 -2.75 1.97 -4.11
CA GLY A 27 -1.59 2.66 -4.67
C GLY A 27 -1.16 2.16 -6.04
N ASN A 28 -1.26 0.84 -6.30
CA ASN A 28 -0.95 0.26 -7.61
C ASN A 28 -2.04 0.59 -8.64
N ILE A 29 -3.30 0.70 -8.20
CA ILE A 29 -4.45 0.76 -9.13
C ILE A 29 -4.77 2.19 -9.54
N TRP A 30 -4.65 3.18 -8.64
CA TRP A 30 -4.94 4.56 -9.04
C TRP A 30 -3.71 5.45 -9.12
N ARG A 31 -2.84 5.40 -8.07
CA ARG A 31 -1.71 6.33 -7.95
C ARG A 31 -0.63 6.05 -8.98
N PHE A 32 -0.28 4.78 -9.17
CA PHE A 32 0.75 4.39 -10.13
C PHE A 32 0.40 4.78 -11.58
N PRO A 33 -0.81 4.45 -12.14
CA PRO A 33 -1.17 4.84 -13.50
C PRO A 33 -1.19 6.36 -13.70
N TYR A 34 -1.71 7.10 -12.72
CA TYR A 34 -1.71 8.56 -12.77
C TYR A 34 -0.28 9.13 -12.82
N LEU A 35 0.58 8.71 -11.91
CA LEU A 35 1.96 9.20 -11.88
C LEU A 35 2.74 8.78 -13.12
N ALA A 36 2.55 7.56 -13.60
CA ALA A 36 3.18 7.10 -14.83
C ALA A 36 2.75 7.96 -16.03
N ALA A 37 1.46 8.27 -16.15
CA ALA A 37 0.99 9.12 -17.24
C ALA A 37 1.49 10.57 -17.14
N LYS A 38 1.44 11.16 -15.94
CA LYS A 38 1.87 12.55 -15.72
C LYS A 38 3.39 12.75 -15.84
N TYR A 39 4.19 11.77 -15.42
CA TYR A 39 5.64 11.92 -15.30
C TYR A 39 6.44 11.09 -16.29
N GLY A 40 5.93 10.92 -17.52
CA GLY A 40 6.69 10.50 -18.68
C GLY A 40 6.48 9.07 -19.16
N GLY A 41 5.41 8.38 -18.72
CA GLY A 41 5.03 7.07 -19.26
C GLY A 41 6.12 6.02 -19.08
N GLY A 42 6.67 5.53 -20.20
CA GLY A 42 7.67 4.44 -20.18
C GLY A 42 8.97 4.79 -19.47
N ILE A 43 9.38 6.07 -19.43
CA ILE A 43 10.59 6.47 -18.68
C ILE A 43 10.31 6.42 -17.16
N PHE A 44 9.09 6.79 -16.72
CA PHE A 44 8.68 6.61 -15.32
C PHE A 44 8.66 5.12 -14.95
N LEU A 45 8.10 4.26 -15.80
CA LEU A 45 8.07 2.81 -15.58
C LEU A 45 9.47 2.22 -15.46
N LEU A 46 10.40 2.61 -16.34
CA LEU A 46 11.79 2.16 -16.28
C LEU A 46 12.46 2.53 -14.95
N ILE A 47 12.33 3.78 -14.53
CA ILE A 47 12.89 4.27 -13.27
C ILE A 47 12.22 3.53 -12.08
N TYR A 48 10.91 3.35 -12.11
CA TYR A 48 10.17 2.61 -11.08
C TYR A 48 10.69 1.18 -10.92
N ILE A 49 10.90 0.45 -12.03
CA ILE A 49 11.44 -0.92 -12.00
C ILE A 49 12.85 -0.93 -11.41
N VAL A 50 13.73 -0.02 -11.81
CA VAL A 50 15.09 0.08 -11.25
C VAL A 50 15.04 0.33 -9.74
N LEU A 51 14.16 1.21 -9.29
CA LEU A 51 13.99 1.51 -7.86
C LEU A 51 13.38 0.31 -7.09
N ALA A 52 12.44 -0.41 -7.67
CA ALA A 52 11.90 -1.63 -7.06
C ALA A 52 12.99 -2.68 -6.86
N LEU A 53 13.80 -2.94 -7.90
CA LEU A 53 14.91 -3.92 -7.86
C LEU A 53 16.08 -3.52 -6.94
N THR A 54 16.17 -2.28 -6.50
CA THR A 54 17.27 -1.76 -5.68
C THR A 54 16.80 -1.30 -4.31
N PHE A 55 16.13 -0.17 -4.24
CA PHE A 55 15.63 0.40 -2.99
C PHE A 55 14.53 -0.45 -2.35
N GLY A 56 13.52 -0.81 -3.16
CA GLY A 56 12.41 -1.65 -2.71
C GLY A 56 12.90 -2.98 -2.16
N TYR A 57 13.74 -3.68 -2.93
CA TYR A 57 14.38 -4.93 -2.51
C TYR A 57 15.09 -4.78 -1.17
N ALA A 58 15.94 -3.75 -1.01
CA ALA A 58 16.72 -3.58 0.20
C ALA A 58 15.85 -3.34 1.45
N MET A 59 14.79 -2.55 1.32
CA MET A 59 13.90 -2.25 2.43
C MET A 59 13.01 -3.44 2.80
N ILE A 60 12.41 -4.15 1.82
CA ILE A 60 11.62 -5.36 2.09
C ILE A 60 12.47 -6.42 2.80
N MET A 61 13.70 -6.63 2.32
CA MET A 61 14.66 -7.55 2.94
C MET A 61 14.98 -7.16 4.38
N ALA A 62 15.28 -5.88 4.63
CA ALA A 62 15.63 -5.37 5.95
C ALA A 62 14.50 -5.58 6.96
N GLU A 63 13.28 -5.16 6.61
CA GLU A 63 12.13 -5.24 7.51
C GLU A 63 11.71 -6.69 7.76
N THR A 64 11.65 -7.52 6.72
CA THR A 64 11.30 -8.94 6.85
C THR A 64 12.32 -9.68 7.70
N ALA A 65 13.62 -9.43 7.48
CA ALA A 65 14.69 -10.06 8.28
C ALA A 65 14.63 -9.63 9.74
N LEU A 66 14.42 -8.33 10.03
CA LEU A 66 14.23 -7.83 11.40
C LEU A 66 13.06 -8.52 12.10
N GLY A 67 11.93 -8.64 11.42
CA GLY A 67 10.75 -9.34 11.92
C GLY A 67 11.03 -10.80 12.24
N ARG A 68 11.61 -11.55 11.30
CA ARG A 68 11.91 -12.98 11.47
C ARG A 68 12.98 -13.24 12.53
N MET A 69 14.01 -12.40 12.59
CA MET A 69 15.08 -12.48 13.58
C MET A 69 14.55 -12.35 15.00
N THR A 70 13.65 -11.39 15.22
CA THR A 70 13.17 -11.04 16.57
C THR A 70 11.89 -11.77 16.98
N GLY A 71 11.10 -12.22 16.01
CA GLY A 71 9.78 -12.83 16.25
C GLY A 71 8.78 -11.86 16.91
N LYS A 72 8.93 -10.53 16.71
CA LYS A 72 8.14 -9.48 17.37
C LYS A 72 7.61 -8.46 16.36
N SER A 73 6.58 -7.71 16.80
CA SER A 73 6.08 -6.53 16.13
C SER A 73 7.13 -5.39 16.11
N PRO A 74 6.92 -4.31 15.36
CA PRO A 74 7.93 -3.26 15.17
C PRO A 74 8.55 -2.74 16.48
N VAL A 75 7.73 -2.40 17.49
CA VAL A 75 8.25 -1.88 18.77
C VAL A 75 9.15 -2.89 19.45
N GLY A 76 8.67 -4.13 19.58
CA GLY A 76 9.44 -5.21 20.20
C GLY A 76 10.68 -5.59 19.40
N ALA A 77 10.62 -5.51 18.06
CA ALA A 77 11.76 -5.77 17.18
C ALA A 77 12.90 -4.77 17.43
N TYR A 78 12.59 -3.47 17.43
CA TYR A 78 13.58 -2.43 17.75
C TYR A 78 14.12 -2.56 19.18
N ALA A 79 13.25 -2.80 20.16
CA ALA A 79 13.62 -2.95 21.56
C ALA A 79 14.55 -4.16 21.81
N SER A 80 14.51 -5.18 20.95
CA SER A 80 15.37 -6.37 21.07
C SER A 80 16.87 -6.06 20.91
N PHE A 81 17.22 -4.92 20.30
CA PHE A 81 18.58 -4.47 20.11
C PHE A 81 19.01 -3.38 21.11
N ALA A 82 18.12 -3.01 22.04
CA ALA A 82 18.45 -2.05 23.09
C ALA A 82 19.36 -2.68 24.16
N LYS A 83 20.31 -1.88 24.68
CA LYS A 83 21.05 -2.28 25.88
C LYS A 83 20.10 -2.40 27.07
N PRO A 84 20.34 -3.31 28.05
CA PRO A 84 19.54 -3.42 29.23
C PRO A 84 19.32 -2.05 29.90
N GLY A 85 18.06 -1.72 30.21
CA GLY A 85 17.67 -0.43 30.78
C GLY A 85 17.56 0.76 29.80
N LYS A 86 17.91 0.61 28.53
CA LYS A 86 17.87 1.69 27.51
C LYS A 86 16.86 1.42 26.38
N ARG A 87 15.59 1.16 26.71
CA ARG A 87 14.53 0.95 25.70
C ARG A 87 14.00 2.25 25.08
N GLY A 88 14.38 3.41 25.61
CA GLY A 88 13.99 4.72 25.10
C GLY A 88 14.95 5.26 24.03
N GLY A 89 14.80 6.54 23.70
CA GLY A 89 15.61 7.23 22.70
C GLY A 89 15.31 6.74 21.28
N PHE A 90 16.33 6.68 20.43
CA PHE A 90 16.20 6.33 19.01
C PHE A 90 15.49 4.98 18.76
N LEU A 91 15.80 3.94 19.53
CA LEU A 91 15.19 2.62 19.36
C LEU A 91 13.71 2.63 19.72
N GLY A 92 13.34 3.30 20.82
CA GLY A 92 11.95 3.49 21.18
C GLY A 92 11.19 4.28 20.10
N PHE A 93 11.73 5.41 19.67
CA PHE A 93 11.13 6.24 18.64
C PHE A 93 10.95 5.47 17.31
N GLY A 94 12.01 4.80 16.82
CA GLY A 94 11.95 4.04 15.57
C GLY A 94 10.94 2.90 15.59
N GLY A 95 10.82 2.19 16.71
CA GLY A 95 9.81 1.14 16.89
C GLY A 95 8.38 1.69 16.90
N TRP A 96 8.13 2.74 17.69
CA TRP A 96 6.80 3.32 17.81
C TRP A 96 6.33 4.04 16.56
N ILE A 97 7.20 4.76 15.81
CA ILE A 97 6.78 5.41 14.57
C ILE A 97 6.31 4.37 13.54
N ASN A 98 7.05 3.25 13.37
CA ASN A 98 6.64 2.15 12.49
C ASN A 98 5.32 1.50 12.95
N ALA A 99 5.04 1.47 14.24
CA ALA A 99 3.83 0.85 14.80
C ALA A 99 2.59 1.75 14.74
N ILE A 100 2.77 3.07 14.85
CA ILE A 100 1.65 4.04 14.82
C ILE A 100 1.15 4.26 13.41
N ILE A 101 2.01 4.21 12.40
CA ILE A 101 1.64 4.41 10.99
C ILE A 101 0.43 3.57 10.58
N PRO A 102 0.41 2.24 10.72
CA PRO A 102 -0.75 1.45 10.31
C PRO A 102 -2.00 1.75 11.14
N VAL A 103 -1.85 2.15 12.41
CA VAL A 103 -2.97 2.56 13.27
C VAL A 103 -3.66 3.82 12.73
N LEU A 104 -2.90 4.74 12.12
CA LEU A 104 -3.44 5.97 11.53
C LEU A 104 -3.91 5.78 10.08
N ILE A 105 -3.28 4.87 9.31
CA ILE A 105 -3.67 4.61 7.92
C ILE A 105 -5.00 3.86 7.85
N VAL A 106 -5.16 2.81 8.63
CA VAL A 106 -6.33 1.90 8.52
C VAL A 106 -7.68 2.61 8.64
N PRO A 107 -7.87 3.64 9.49
CA PRO A 107 -9.11 4.40 9.56
C PRO A 107 -9.52 5.03 8.23
N TYR A 108 -8.69 5.91 7.67
CA TYR A 108 -9.02 6.61 6.42
C TYR A 108 -8.97 5.69 5.19
N TYR A 109 -8.11 4.68 5.19
CA TYR A 109 -8.06 3.67 4.14
C TYR A 109 -9.36 2.86 4.06
N SER A 110 -9.98 2.59 5.22
CA SER A 110 -11.28 1.91 5.28
C SER A 110 -12.43 2.78 4.76
N VAL A 111 -12.34 4.10 4.87
CA VAL A 111 -13.29 5.02 4.23
C VAL A 111 -13.24 4.88 2.71
N ILE A 112 -12.05 4.86 2.13
CA ILE A 112 -11.86 4.67 0.69
C ILE A 112 -12.36 3.28 0.27
N GLY A 113 -12.10 2.25 1.08
CA GLY A 113 -12.68 0.91 0.89
C GLY A 113 -14.21 0.92 0.88
N GLY A 114 -14.83 1.75 1.70
CA GLY A 114 -16.28 2.00 1.69
C GLY A 114 -16.76 2.65 0.38
N TRP A 115 -16.00 3.59 -0.18
CA TRP A 115 -16.32 4.18 -1.50
C TRP A 115 -16.29 3.13 -2.61
N VAL A 116 -15.33 2.19 -2.55
CA VAL A 116 -15.26 1.05 -3.48
C VAL A 116 -16.50 0.18 -3.38
N ILE A 117 -16.99 -0.12 -2.18
CA ILE A 117 -18.24 -0.86 -1.96
C ILE A 117 -19.42 -0.12 -2.61
N ARG A 118 -19.55 1.20 -2.41
CA ARG A 118 -20.65 1.99 -3.02
C ARG A 118 -20.68 1.87 -4.53
N TYR A 119 -19.51 1.99 -5.18
CA TYR A 119 -19.41 1.89 -6.62
C TYR A 119 -19.68 0.47 -7.12
N LEU A 120 -19.13 -0.55 -6.46
CA LEU A 120 -19.42 -1.95 -6.80
C LEU A 120 -20.91 -2.26 -6.72
N VAL A 121 -21.58 -1.87 -5.64
CA VAL A 121 -23.03 -2.07 -5.48
C VAL A 121 -23.79 -1.32 -6.57
N GLY A 122 -23.39 -0.11 -6.92
CA GLY A 122 -24.01 0.66 -8.00
C GLY A 122 -23.88 -0.02 -9.37
N TYR A 123 -22.69 -0.56 -9.70
CA TYR A 123 -22.52 -1.32 -10.94
C TYR A 123 -23.34 -2.62 -10.96
N LEU A 124 -23.38 -3.36 -9.86
CA LEU A 124 -24.20 -4.56 -9.72
C LEU A 124 -25.71 -4.26 -9.83
N ALA A 125 -26.13 -3.07 -9.39
CA ALA A 125 -27.51 -2.59 -9.50
C ALA A 125 -27.83 -1.98 -10.90
N GLY A 126 -26.90 -2.03 -11.86
CA GLY A 126 -27.13 -1.50 -13.21
C GLY A 126 -27.09 0.03 -13.30
N GLN A 127 -26.53 0.73 -12.31
CA GLN A 127 -26.50 2.20 -12.23
C GLN A 127 -25.25 2.81 -12.92
N SER A 128 -24.68 2.15 -13.92
CA SER A 128 -23.41 2.56 -14.54
C SER A 128 -23.43 4.01 -15.07
N GLN A 129 -24.55 4.45 -15.67
CA GLN A 129 -24.69 5.82 -16.16
C GLN A 129 -24.78 6.85 -15.03
N ALA A 130 -25.45 6.51 -13.93
CA ALA A 130 -25.54 7.38 -12.76
C ALA A 130 -24.16 7.56 -12.09
N LEU A 131 -23.37 6.47 -11.99
CA LEU A 131 -22.02 6.50 -11.44
C LEU A 131 -21.04 7.36 -12.28
N ALA A 132 -21.30 7.48 -13.59
CA ALA A 132 -20.51 8.29 -14.51
C ALA A 132 -20.98 9.76 -14.58
N ALA A 133 -22.12 10.11 -13.97
CA ALA A 133 -22.65 11.47 -14.02
C ALA A 133 -21.75 12.46 -13.26
N ASP A 134 -21.68 13.68 -13.79
CA ASP A 134 -20.97 14.77 -13.13
C ASP A 134 -21.59 15.05 -11.74
N GLY A 135 -20.73 15.22 -10.76
CA GLY A 135 -21.13 15.48 -9.38
C GLY A 135 -21.47 14.25 -8.56
N PHE A 136 -21.70 13.06 -9.14
CA PHE A 136 -22.10 11.87 -8.38
C PHE A 136 -21.14 11.55 -7.24
N PHE A 137 -19.84 11.59 -7.48
CA PHE A 137 -18.83 11.31 -6.43
C PHE A 137 -18.85 12.36 -5.33
N SER A 138 -18.92 13.66 -5.67
CA SER A 138 -18.97 14.73 -4.68
C SER A 138 -20.26 14.69 -3.85
N ASP A 139 -21.40 14.40 -4.48
CA ASP A 139 -22.67 14.24 -3.78
C ASP A 139 -22.68 13.03 -2.85
N PHE A 140 -22.03 11.93 -3.27
CA PHE A 140 -21.87 10.74 -2.45
C PHE A 140 -21.00 11.01 -1.23
N ILE A 141 -19.79 11.58 -1.38
CA ILE A 141 -18.88 11.80 -0.24
C ILE A 141 -19.38 12.88 0.71
N SER A 142 -20.21 13.80 0.26
CA SER A 142 -20.86 14.80 1.12
C SER A 142 -22.08 14.25 1.88
N ASN A 143 -22.64 13.11 1.44
CA ASN A 143 -23.72 12.43 2.16
C ASN A 143 -23.17 11.60 3.32
N GLY A 144 -23.04 12.21 4.49
CA GLY A 144 -22.43 11.57 5.67
C GLY A 144 -23.05 10.24 6.07
N ALA A 145 -24.38 10.06 5.93
CA ALA A 145 -25.04 8.82 6.31
C ALA A 145 -24.64 7.65 5.39
N VAL A 146 -24.69 7.85 4.08
CA VAL A 146 -24.36 6.80 3.09
C VAL A 146 -22.87 6.46 3.15
N THR A 147 -22.01 7.48 3.26
CA THR A 147 -20.57 7.29 3.34
C THR A 147 -20.20 6.50 4.60
N GLU A 148 -20.80 6.85 5.73
CA GLU A 148 -20.55 6.17 7.02
C GLU A 148 -21.00 4.70 6.99
N ILE A 149 -22.17 4.39 6.42
CA ILE A 149 -22.63 3.00 6.26
C ILE A 149 -21.65 2.19 5.41
N CYS A 150 -21.18 2.73 4.29
CA CYS A 150 -20.22 2.06 3.41
C CYS A 150 -18.86 1.86 4.10
N PHE A 151 -18.37 2.87 4.83
CA PHE A 151 -17.16 2.79 5.63
C PHE A 151 -17.27 1.70 6.70
N LEU A 152 -18.34 1.70 7.51
CA LEU A 152 -18.54 0.71 8.56
C LEU A 152 -18.66 -0.70 8.00
N ALA A 153 -19.32 -0.89 6.84
CA ALA A 153 -19.39 -2.18 6.17
C ALA A 153 -18.00 -2.72 5.82
N PHE A 154 -17.12 -1.89 5.25
CA PHE A 154 -15.75 -2.28 4.94
C PHE A 154 -14.91 -2.54 6.20
N ALA A 155 -14.99 -1.66 7.20
CA ALA A 155 -14.28 -1.78 8.47
C ALA A 155 -14.65 -3.06 9.22
N LEU A 156 -15.95 -3.35 9.35
CA LEU A 156 -16.44 -4.56 10.00
C LEU A 156 -16.04 -5.84 9.27
N PHE A 157 -16.03 -5.81 7.92
CA PHE A 157 -15.54 -6.93 7.12
C PHE A 157 -14.05 -7.19 7.37
N THR A 158 -13.22 -6.15 7.37
CA THR A 158 -11.78 -6.25 7.69
C THR A 158 -11.57 -6.80 9.11
N LEU A 159 -12.26 -6.24 10.11
CA LEU A 159 -12.15 -6.69 11.50
C LEU A 159 -12.59 -8.15 11.67
N GLY A 160 -13.65 -8.58 10.98
CA GLY A 160 -14.11 -9.96 10.98
C GLY A 160 -13.01 -10.95 10.55
N ILE A 161 -12.26 -10.59 9.51
CA ILE A 161 -11.13 -11.40 9.04
C ILE A 161 -9.99 -11.42 10.07
N ILE A 162 -9.70 -10.28 10.70
CA ILE A 162 -8.66 -10.18 11.73
C ILE A 162 -9.02 -11.01 12.98
N PHE A 163 -10.28 -11.03 13.38
CA PHE A 163 -10.73 -11.90 14.48
C PHE A 163 -10.51 -13.39 14.22
N ALA A 164 -10.56 -13.83 12.95
CA ALA A 164 -10.28 -15.21 12.56
C ALA A 164 -8.79 -15.62 12.71
N GLY A 165 -7.89 -14.63 12.89
CA GLY A 165 -6.46 -14.87 13.13
C GLY A 165 -5.60 -14.84 11.86
N VAL A 166 -4.29 -15.01 12.07
CA VAL A 166 -3.31 -14.91 10.96
C VAL A 166 -3.54 -16.00 9.91
N ARG A 167 -3.57 -17.27 10.35
CA ARG A 167 -3.64 -18.41 9.44
C ARG A 167 -5.02 -18.59 8.80
N ASN A 168 -6.07 -18.50 9.61
CA ASN A 168 -7.45 -18.76 9.17
C ASN A 168 -8.14 -17.51 8.59
N GLY A 169 -7.66 -16.31 8.92
CA GLY A 169 -8.14 -15.03 8.41
C GLY A 169 -7.19 -14.49 7.33
N VAL A 170 -6.11 -13.83 7.74
CA VAL A 170 -5.19 -13.10 6.85
C VAL A 170 -4.67 -13.97 5.70
N GLU A 171 -4.06 -15.10 6.02
CA GLU A 171 -3.44 -15.99 5.02
C GLU A 171 -4.49 -16.64 4.11
N ARG A 172 -5.60 -17.13 4.68
CA ARG A 172 -6.64 -17.81 3.91
C ARG A 172 -7.31 -16.86 2.92
N VAL A 173 -7.61 -15.65 3.35
CA VAL A 173 -8.23 -14.62 2.49
C VAL A 173 -7.26 -14.22 1.39
N SER A 174 -5.98 -13.96 1.70
CA SER A 174 -4.97 -13.61 0.71
C SER A 174 -4.77 -14.72 -0.32
N LYS A 175 -4.79 -16.00 0.09
CA LYS A 175 -4.67 -17.15 -0.82
C LYS A 175 -5.79 -17.26 -1.84
N VAL A 176 -6.97 -16.73 -1.54
CA VAL A 176 -8.12 -16.72 -2.46
C VAL A 176 -8.14 -15.42 -3.28
N MET A 177 -8.02 -14.28 -2.60
CA MET A 177 -8.20 -12.97 -3.26
C MET A 177 -7.06 -12.67 -4.23
N MET A 178 -5.80 -13.00 -3.91
CA MET A 178 -4.67 -12.63 -4.77
C MET A 178 -4.68 -13.33 -6.14
N PRO A 179 -4.88 -14.65 -6.27
CA PRO A 179 -5.04 -15.27 -7.58
C PRO A 179 -6.21 -14.72 -8.39
N VAL A 180 -7.36 -14.48 -7.75
CA VAL A 180 -8.53 -13.89 -8.43
C VAL A 180 -8.21 -12.47 -8.92
N LEU A 181 -7.54 -11.67 -8.10
CA LEU A 181 -7.09 -10.32 -8.48
C LEU A 181 -6.18 -10.36 -9.73
N VAL A 182 -5.24 -11.30 -9.81
CA VAL A 182 -4.39 -11.48 -10.99
C VAL A 182 -5.22 -11.82 -12.23
N VAL A 183 -6.14 -12.77 -12.12
CA VAL A 183 -7.03 -13.17 -13.24
C VAL A 183 -7.86 -11.97 -13.71
N LEU A 184 -8.47 -11.23 -12.79
CA LEU A 184 -9.23 -10.02 -13.13
C LEU A 184 -8.35 -8.96 -13.80
N SER A 185 -7.12 -8.76 -13.29
CA SER A 185 -6.17 -7.84 -13.89
C SER A 185 -5.85 -8.21 -15.35
N VAL A 186 -5.62 -9.50 -15.63
CA VAL A 186 -5.37 -10.00 -17.00
C VAL A 186 -6.58 -9.73 -17.91
N ILE A 187 -7.78 -10.07 -17.45
CA ILE A 187 -9.02 -9.89 -18.24
C ILE A 187 -9.23 -8.42 -18.59
N ILE A 188 -9.14 -7.53 -17.58
CA ILE A 188 -9.39 -6.09 -17.80
C ILE A 188 -8.29 -5.47 -18.67
N THR A 189 -7.02 -5.86 -18.45
CA THR A 189 -5.89 -5.42 -19.28
C THR A 189 -6.11 -5.83 -20.74
N ALA A 190 -6.42 -7.10 -21.01
CA ALA A 190 -6.68 -7.59 -22.36
C ALA A 190 -7.83 -6.81 -23.03
N TYR A 191 -8.89 -6.54 -22.29
CA TYR A 191 -9.99 -5.72 -22.80
C TYR A 191 -9.55 -4.28 -23.09
N SER A 192 -8.81 -3.64 -22.18
CA SER A 192 -8.37 -2.25 -22.33
C SER A 192 -7.45 -2.05 -23.55
N VAL A 193 -6.43 -2.88 -23.69
CA VAL A 193 -5.44 -2.72 -24.79
C VAL A 193 -6.00 -3.03 -26.18
N THR A 194 -7.15 -3.73 -26.26
CA THR A 194 -7.83 -4.03 -27.54
C THR A 194 -8.81 -2.95 -27.97
N ARG A 195 -8.96 -1.86 -27.23
CA ARG A 195 -9.87 -0.79 -27.64
C ARG A 195 -9.30 0.04 -28.81
N PRO A 196 -10.16 0.51 -29.72
CA PRO A 196 -9.72 1.47 -30.74
C PRO A 196 -9.05 2.69 -30.09
N GLY A 197 -7.91 3.10 -30.56
CA GLY A 197 -7.13 4.21 -29.97
C GLY A 197 -6.21 3.84 -28.78
N ALA A 198 -6.39 2.68 -28.17
CA ALA A 198 -5.61 2.25 -27.00
C ALA A 198 -4.10 2.09 -27.26
N LEU A 199 -3.69 1.79 -28.52
CA LEU A 199 -2.30 1.54 -28.88
C LEU A 199 -1.38 2.74 -28.57
N ALA A 200 -1.89 3.96 -28.70
CA ALA A 200 -1.14 5.16 -28.33
C ALA A 200 -0.77 5.16 -26.85
N GLY A 201 -1.74 4.83 -25.97
CA GLY A 201 -1.51 4.69 -24.53
C GLY A 201 -0.58 3.54 -24.17
N VAL A 202 -0.68 2.40 -24.85
CA VAL A 202 0.26 1.27 -24.67
C VAL A 202 1.68 1.68 -25.01
N LYS A 203 1.89 2.34 -26.16
CA LYS A 203 3.21 2.84 -26.56
C LYS A 203 3.74 3.88 -25.60
N TYR A 204 2.91 4.84 -25.20
CA TYR A 204 3.29 5.86 -24.23
C TYR A 204 3.76 5.27 -22.90
N PHE A 205 3.06 4.26 -22.41
CA PHE A 205 3.35 3.64 -21.10
C PHE A 205 4.51 2.65 -21.13
N LEU A 206 4.70 1.87 -22.24
CA LEU A 206 5.72 0.82 -22.28
C LEU A 206 7.03 1.27 -22.90
N VAL A 207 7.01 2.26 -23.82
CA VAL A 207 8.22 2.67 -24.54
C VAL A 207 8.88 3.85 -23.85
N PRO A 208 10.08 3.68 -23.24
CA PRO A 208 10.80 4.78 -22.62
C PRO A 208 11.16 5.86 -23.64
N ASN A 209 10.72 7.09 -23.39
CA ASN A 209 11.11 8.26 -24.19
C ASN A 209 11.96 9.21 -23.31
N PRO A 210 13.28 9.32 -23.56
CA PRO A 210 14.14 10.21 -22.78
C PRO A 210 13.73 11.69 -22.83
N ALA A 211 13.00 12.13 -23.86
CA ALA A 211 12.51 13.49 -23.96
C ALA A 211 11.47 13.82 -22.86
N ASN A 212 10.79 12.81 -22.32
CA ASN A 212 9.81 12.95 -21.23
C ASN A 212 10.47 12.86 -19.85
N PHE A 213 11.79 12.75 -19.76
CA PHE A 213 12.51 12.69 -18.50
C PHE A 213 12.48 14.03 -17.77
N SER A 214 12.21 13.99 -16.49
CA SER A 214 12.42 15.11 -15.55
C SER A 214 12.96 14.60 -14.22
N TRP A 215 13.58 15.45 -13.43
CA TRP A 215 13.97 15.08 -12.06
C TRP A 215 12.75 14.72 -11.21
N MET A 216 11.59 15.32 -11.52
CA MET A 216 10.35 15.00 -10.86
C MET A 216 9.88 13.57 -11.15
N THR A 217 10.18 13.03 -12.35
CA THR A 217 9.95 11.61 -12.67
C THR A 217 10.65 10.68 -11.69
N VAL A 218 11.90 10.98 -11.32
CA VAL A 218 12.66 10.18 -10.33
C VAL A 218 12.05 10.30 -8.94
N VAL A 219 11.76 11.52 -8.49
CA VAL A 219 11.22 11.77 -7.15
C VAL A 219 9.84 11.11 -6.96
N THR A 220 8.97 11.25 -7.96
CA THR A 220 7.62 10.67 -7.90
C THR A 220 7.65 9.15 -8.03
N ALA A 221 8.55 8.58 -8.85
CA ALA A 221 8.74 7.13 -8.93
C ALA A 221 9.28 6.55 -7.60
N MET A 222 10.22 7.26 -6.92
CA MET A 222 10.66 6.88 -5.57
C MET A 222 9.51 6.87 -4.58
N GLY A 223 8.71 7.95 -4.54
CA GLY A 223 7.56 8.03 -3.63
C GLY A 223 6.50 6.98 -3.92
N GLN A 224 6.24 6.69 -5.19
CA GLN A 224 5.30 5.64 -5.60
C GLN A 224 5.78 4.25 -5.18
N MET A 225 7.02 3.90 -5.46
CA MET A 225 7.60 2.61 -5.10
C MET A 225 7.61 2.40 -3.57
N PHE A 226 7.94 3.44 -2.83
CA PHE A 226 7.96 3.44 -1.37
C PHE A 226 6.57 3.11 -0.78
N TYR A 227 5.53 3.75 -1.32
CA TYR A 227 4.15 3.51 -0.93
C TYR A 227 3.64 2.13 -1.37
N SER A 228 3.92 1.74 -2.62
CA SER A 228 3.44 0.50 -3.23
C SER A 228 3.89 -0.74 -2.48
N LEU A 229 5.17 -0.81 -2.13
CA LEU A 229 5.76 -1.97 -1.44
C LEU A 229 5.49 -2.02 0.08
N SER A 230 4.62 -1.16 0.60
CA SER A 230 4.27 -1.08 2.03
C SER A 230 5.48 -0.94 2.96
N ILE A 231 6.51 -0.23 2.50
CA ILE A 231 7.76 0.00 3.24
C ILE A 231 7.51 0.97 4.41
N ALA A 232 8.14 0.71 5.54
CA ALA A 232 8.07 1.53 6.75
C ALA A 232 6.65 1.69 7.35
N MET A 233 5.77 0.73 7.09
CA MET A 233 4.43 0.66 7.69
C MET A 233 4.35 -0.39 8.80
N GLY A 234 5.47 -0.95 9.25
CA GLY A 234 5.50 -2.02 10.24
C GLY A 234 4.95 -3.37 9.77
N ILE A 235 4.32 -3.44 8.59
CA ILE A 235 3.69 -4.65 8.04
C ILE A 235 4.73 -5.73 7.77
N LEU A 236 5.81 -5.39 7.08
CA LEU A 236 6.84 -6.36 6.69
C LEU A 236 7.62 -6.89 7.91
N VAL A 237 7.83 -6.07 8.94
CA VAL A 237 8.37 -6.52 10.23
C VAL A 237 7.38 -7.49 10.91
N THR A 238 6.10 -7.15 10.96
CA THR A 238 5.07 -7.99 11.55
C THR A 238 4.95 -9.34 10.82
N PHE A 239 4.85 -9.32 9.48
CA PHE A 239 4.73 -10.53 8.67
C PHE A 239 6.03 -11.36 8.68
N GLY A 240 7.19 -10.70 8.69
CA GLY A 240 8.48 -11.34 8.91
C GLY A 240 8.50 -12.11 10.24
N SER A 241 7.90 -11.54 11.30
CA SER A 241 7.82 -12.21 12.61
C SER A 241 6.94 -13.48 12.62
N TYR A 242 6.10 -13.66 11.62
CA TYR A 242 5.28 -14.86 11.42
C TYR A 242 5.91 -15.86 10.44
N MET A 243 7.04 -15.48 9.80
CA MET A 243 7.75 -16.34 8.87
C MET A 243 8.51 -17.44 9.60
N LYS A 244 8.40 -18.68 9.13
CA LYS A 244 9.17 -19.80 9.64
C LYS A 244 10.63 -19.70 9.25
N LYS A 245 11.52 -20.31 10.04
CA LYS A 245 12.97 -20.29 9.82
C LYS A 245 13.41 -21.05 8.57
N ASP A 246 12.66 -22.07 8.16
CA ASP A 246 12.88 -22.90 6.97
C ASP A 246 12.52 -22.19 5.64
N VAL A 247 11.91 -20.99 5.70
CA VAL A 247 11.59 -20.21 4.50
C VAL A 247 12.76 -19.32 4.12
N ALA A 248 13.28 -19.44 2.89
CA ALA A 248 14.30 -18.55 2.35
C ALA A 248 13.76 -17.12 2.21
N ILE A 249 14.32 -16.15 2.98
CA ILE A 249 13.85 -14.76 2.99
C ILE A 249 14.01 -14.13 1.60
N GLU A 250 15.20 -14.25 0.98
CA GLU A 250 15.48 -13.59 -0.29
C GLU A 250 14.49 -14.02 -1.37
N ASP A 251 14.26 -15.32 -1.51
CA ASP A 251 13.31 -15.83 -2.50
C ASP A 251 11.86 -15.40 -2.21
N ALA A 252 11.47 -15.35 -0.95
CA ALA A 252 10.14 -14.95 -0.57
C ALA A 252 9.90 -13.45 -0.81
N THR A 253 10.87 -12.60 -0.46
CA THR A 253 10.79 -11.14 -0.66
C THR A 253 10.90 -10.74 -2.13
N GLN A 254 11.73 -11.43 -2.92
CA GLN A 254 11.77 -11.24 -4.38
C GLN A 254 10.42 -11.55 -5.03
N ASN A 255 9.74 -12.61 -4.58
CA ASN A 255 8.41 -12.91 -5.10
C ASN A 255 7.40 -11.80 -4.79
N VAL A 256 7.48 -11.16 -3.61
CA VAL A 256 6.62 -10.00 -3.28
C VAL A 256 6.94 -8.82 -4.18
N GLU A 257 8.22 -8.48 -4.35
CA GLU A 257 8.72 -7.42 -5.24
C GLU A 257 8.24 -7.58 -6.68
N VAL A 258 8.42 -8.78 -7.25
CA VAL A 258 8.02 -9.11 -8.62
C VAL A 258 6.50 -9.07 -8.76
N PHE A 259 5.78 -9.61 -7.79
CA PHE A 259 4.32 -9.65 -7.81
C PHE A 259 3.72 -8.24 -7.80
N ASP A 260 4.19 -7.36 -6.90
CA ASP A 260 3.77 -5.97 -6.83
C ASP A 260 4.07 -5.21 -8.14
N THR A 261 5.29 -5.37 -8.67
CA THR A 261 5.69 -4.72 -9.92
C THR A 261 4.84 -5.18 -11.11
N ILE A 262 4.55 -6.48 -11.23
CA ILE A 262 3.67 -7.00 -12.29
C ILE A 262 2.28 -6.39 -12.19
N ILE A 263 1.69 -6.34 -11.00
CA ILE A 263 0.36 -5.76 -10.82
C ILE A 263 0.36 -4.25 -11.08
N ALA A 264 1.40 -3.51 -10.69
CA ALA A 264 1.53 -2.10 -11.04
C ALA A 264 1.58 -1.88 -12.56
N VAL A 265 2.38 -2.68 -13.28
CA VAL A 265 2.44 -2.64 -14.76
C VAL A 265 1.07 -2.99 -15.38
N MET A 266 0.41 -4.03 -14.87
CA MET A 266 -0.93 -4.40 -15.35
C MET A 266 -1.95 -3.29 -15.08
N ALA A 267 -1.90 -2.64 -13.92
CA ALA A 267 -2.76 -1.50 -13.62
C ALA A 267 -2.52 -0.33 -14.58
N GLY A 268 -1.25 -0.04 -14.91
CA GLY A 268 -0.90 0.93 -15.96
C GLY A 268 -1.51 0.55 -17.31
N LEU A 269 -1.41 -0.72 -17.72
CA LEU A 269 -1.99 -1.23 -18.97
C LEU A 269 -3.53 -1.34 -18.94
N MET A 270 -4.13 -1.48 -17.77
CA MET A 270 -5.60 -1.43 -17.65
C MET A 270 -6.14 -0.01 -17.85
N ILE A 271 -5.45 0.98 -17.31
CA ILE A 271 -6.02 2.33 -17.12
C ILE A 271 -5.54 3.28 -18.22
N ILE A 272 -4.22 3.38 -18.45
CA ILE A 272 -3.67 4.36 -19.38
C ILE A 272 -4.21 4.17 -20.81
N PRO A 273 -4.19 2.95 -21.41
CA PRO A 273 -4.75 2.76 -22.75
C PRO A 273 -6.24 3.05 -22.84
N ALA A 274 -7.03 2.70 -21.79
CA ALA A 274 -8.46 2.97 -21.77
C ALA A 274 -8.77 4.47 -21.73
N VAL A 275 -8.02 5.24 -20.93
CA VAL A 275 -8.18 6.69 -20.84
C VAL A 275 -7.70 7.37 -22.12
N PHE A 276 -6.58 6.94 -22.71
CA PHE A 276 -6.10 7.46 -24.00
C PHE A 276 -7.11 7.21 -25.13
N ALA A 277 -7.74 6.03 -25.17
CA ALA A 277 -8.79 5.73 -26.15
C ALA A 277 -10.02 6.61 -25.96
N PHE A 278 -10.33 7.02 -24.72
CA PHE A 278 -11.46 7.88 -24.38
C PHE A 278 -11.18 9.37 -24.64
N SER A 279 -9.91 9.82 -24.44
CA SER A 279 -9.51 11.23 -24.49
C SER A 279 -8.75 11.64 -25.76
N ASP A 280 -8.81 10.82 -26.81
CA ASP A 280 -8.04 11.04 -28.06
C ASP A 280 -6.52 11.23 -27.82
N GLY A 281 -6.01 10.59 -26.76
CA GLY A 281 -4.57 10.56 -26.45
C GLY A 281 -4.08 11.64 -25.50
N ASP A 282 -4.98 12.34 -24.80
CA ASP A 282 -4.62 13.37 -23.81
C ASP A 282 -4.29 12.74 -22.44
N PRO A 283 -3.01 12.77 -22.00
CA PRO A 283 -2.62 12.23 -20.70
C PRO A 283 -3.14 13.05 -19.51
N ASP A 284 -3.47 14.34 -19.69
CA ASP A 284 -3.94 15.23 -18.63
C ASP A 284 -5.38 14.90 -18.18
N THR A 285 -6.07 14.06 -18.94
CA THR A 285 -7.39 13.51 -18.56
C THR A 285 -7.27 12.54 -17.36
N LEU A 286 -6.10 11.95 -17.09
CA LEU A 286 -5.86 11.15 -15.91
C LEU A 286 -5.73 12.06 -14.67
N GLN A 287 -6.82 12.16 -13.93
CA GLN A 287 -6.87 12.96 -12.70
C GLN A 287 -6.12 12.28 -11.55
N ALA A 288 -5.63 13.08 -10.61
CA ALA A 288 -4.92 12.59 -9.43
C ALA A 288 -5.85 11.92 -8.41
N GLY A 289 -5.32 10.93 -7.70
CA GLY A 289 -5.95 10.37 -6.51
C GLY A 289 -7.29 9.69 -6.75
N PRO A 290 -8.23 9.84 -5.80
CA PRO A 290 -9.56 9.23 -5.90
C PRO A 290 -10.35 9.62 -7.15
N ALA A 291 -10.12 10.81 -7.69
CA ALA A 291 -10.82 11.30 -8.88
C ALA A 291 -10.61 10.40 -10.11
N LEU A 292 -9.43 9.83 -10.29
CA LEU A 292 -9.20 8.86 -11.37
C LEU A 292 -10.18 7.68 -11.26
N MET A 293 -10.28 7.08 -10.08
CA MET A 293 -11.04 5.85 -9.88
C MET A 293 -12.54 6.09 -9.78
N PHE A 294 -12.97 7.20 -9.18
CA PHE A 294 -14.39 7.45 -8.88
C PHE A 294 -15.08 8.47 -9.80
N ILE A 295 -14.30 9.18 -10.64
CA ILE A 295 -14.85 10.13 -11.62
C ILE A 295 -14.47 9.72 -13.04
N THR A 296 -13.17 9.64 -13.35
CA THR A 296 -12.68 9.41 -14.72
C THR A 296 -13.01 8.01 -15.22
N LEU A 297 -12.67 6.95 -14.46
CA LEU A 297 -12.91 5.58 -14.92
C LEU A 297 -14.38 5.21 -15.09
N PRO A 298 -15.34 5.62 -14.24
CA PRO A 298 -16.75 5.43 -14.52
C PRO A 298 -17.21 6.05 -15.84
N LYS A 299 -16.72 7.24 -16.20
CA LYS A 299 -17.01 7.88 -17.52
C LYS A 299 -16.41 7.08 -18.67
N VAL A 300 -15.15 6.64 -18.53
CA VAL A 300 -14.50 5.76 -19.52
C VAL A 300 -15.30 4.48 -19.70
N PHE A 301 -15.70 3.81 -18.62
CA PHE A 301 -16.51 2.59 -18.70
C PHE A 301 -17.88 2.85 -19.32
N ALA A 302 -18.54 3.96 -18.99
CA ALA A 302 -19.86 4.30 -19.58
C ALA A 302 -19.79 4.51 -21.12
N SER A 303 -18.62 4.91 -21.64
CA SER A 303 -18.39 5.05 -23.09
C SER A 303 -18.08 3.71 -23.80
N MET A 304 -17.83 2.62 -23.07
CA MET A 304 -17.44 1.32 -23.62
C MET A 304 -18.65 0.40 -23.81
N GLY A 305 -18.66 -0.43 -24.87
CA GLY A 305 -19.79 -1.34 -25.17
C GLY A 305 -20.08 -2.37 -24.08
N LEU A 306 -19.08 -2.81 -23.30
CA LEU A 306 -19.21 -3.73 -22.15
C LEU A 306 -18.89 -3.01 -20.82
N GLY A 307 -19.02 -1.70 -20.78
CA GLY A 307 -18.54 -0.88 -19.67
C GLY A 307 -19.11 -1.25 -18.30
N SER A 308 -20.40 -1.61 -18.23
CA SER A 308 -21.00 -2.05 -16.96
C SER A 308 -20.35 -3.33 -16.43
N ALA A 309 -20.09 -4.32 -17.29
CA ALA A 309 -19.42 -5.56 -16.89
C ALA A 309 -17.96 -5.29 -16.50
N VAL A 310 -17.23 -4.47 -17.25
CA VAL A 310 -15.86 -4.07 -16.93
C VAL A 310 -15.83 -3.30 -15.61
N GLY A 311 -16.79 -2.41 -15.36
CA GLY A 311 -16.95 -1.71 -14.09
C GLY A 311 -17.12 -2.65 -12.90
N VAL A 312 -17.97 -3.67 -13.02
CA VAL A 312 -18.12 -4.72 -11.99
C VAL A 312 -16.80 -5.42 -11.74
N LEU A 313 -16.13 -5.92 -12.79
CA LEU A 313 -14.85 -6.65 -12.65
C LEU A 313 -13.76 -5.75 -12.05
N PHE A 314 -13.70 -4.49 -12.48
CA PHE A 314 -12.75 -3.51 -11.96
C PHE A 314 -12.98 -3.23 -10.46
N PHE A 315 -14.22 -2.92 -10.05
CA PHE A 315 -14.48 -2.63 -8.64
C PHE A 315 -14.42 -3.87 -7.74
N VAL A 316 -14.61 -5.09 -8.24
CA VAL A 316 -14.28 -6.34 -7.53
C VAL A 316 -12.76 -6.46 -7.33
N LEU A 317 -11.97 -6.21 -8.37
CA LEU A 317 -10.51 -6.20 -8.32
C LEU A 317 -10.01 -5.18 -7.28
N VAL A 318 -10.52 -3.95 -7.34
CA VAL A 318 -10.17 -2.87 -6.40
C VAL A 318 -10.58 -3.22 -4.97
N LEU A 319 -11.75 -3.81 -4.78
CA LEU A 319 -12.20 -4.26 -3.45
C LEU A 319 -11.25 -5.31 -2.87
N PHE A 320 -10.80 -6.27 -3.67
CA PHE A 320 -9.84 -7.28 -3.21
C PHE A 320 -8.49 -6.68 -2.85
N ALA A 321 -7.98 -5.76 -3.66
CA ALA A 321 -6.75 -5.02 -3.35
C ALA A 321 -6.91 -4.18 -2.06
N ALA A 322 -8.04 -3.49 -1.90
CA ALA A 322 -8.30 -2.70 -0.70
C ALA A 322 -8.40 -3.58 0.56
N VAL A 323 -9.11 -4.71 0.48
CA VAL A 323 -9.29 -5.63 1.62
C VAL A 323 -7.98 -6.26 2.05
N THR A 324 -7.16 -6.77 1.12
CA THR A 324 -5.88 -7.43 1.46
C THR A 324 -4.90 -6.46 2.12
N SER A 325 -4.81 -5.22 1.66
CA SER A 325 -3.98 -4.18 2.28
C SER A 325 -4.55 -3.73 3.63
N SER A 326 -5.87 -3.54 3.76
CA SER A 326 -6.51 -3.18 5.04
C SER A 326 -6.30 -4.25 6.11
N ILE A 327 -6.37 -5.54 5.74
CA ILE A 327 -6.08 -6.66 6.64
C ILE A 327 -4.63 -6.59 7.12
N ALA A 328 -3.67 -6.32 6.24
CA ALA A 328 -2.26 -6.27 6.59
C ALA A 328 -1.93 -5.11 7.54
N LEU A 329 -2.48 -3.92 7.27
CA LEU A 329 -2.38 -2.74 8.14
C LEU A 329 -2.99 -3.02 9.53
N THR A 330 -4.21 -3.58 9.56
CA THR A 330 -4.91 -3.89 10.80
C THR A 330 -4.17 -4.96 11.62
N GLU A 331 -3.61 -5.98 10.95
CA GLU A 331 -2.82 -7.02 11.59
C GLU A 331 -1.55 -6.47 12.24
N SER A 332 -0.86 -5.54 11.56
CA SER A 332 0.33 -4.87 12.10
C SER A 332 0.00 -4.08 13.36
N ALA A 333 -1.12 -3.34 13.37
CA ALA A 333 -1.60 -2.62 14.53
C ALA A 333 -1.98 -3.57 15.70
N VAL A 334 -2.76 -4.62 15.41
CA VAL A 334 -3.18 -5.61 16.42
C VAL A 334 -1.98 -6.33 17.01
N SER A 335 -1.03 -6.78 16.19
CA SER A 335 0.21 -7.43 16.63
C SER A 335 1.02 -6.55 17.59
N THR A 336 1.09 -5.25 17.32
CA THR A 336 1.78 -4.30 18.20
C THR A 336 1.13 -4.22 19.58
N PHE A 337 -0.20 -4.07 19.65
CA PHE A 337 -0.89 -4.01 20.93
C PHE A 337 -0.85 -5.35 21.67
N GLN A 338 -0.85 -6.49 20.98
CA GLN A 338 -0.64 -7.80 21.61
C GLN A 338 0.74 -7.89 22.27
N ASP A 339 1.79 -7.47 21.56
CA ASP A 339 3.18 -7.61 22.05
C ASP A 339 3.47 -6.62 23.19
N GLU A 340 3.04 -5.35 23.06
CA GLU A 340 3.39 -4.30 24.02
C GLU A 340 2.52 -4.31 25.28
N LEU A 341 1.23 -4.63 25.16
CA LEU A 341 0.29 -4.65 26.28
C LEU A 341 0.10 -6.05 26.86
N GLY A 342 0.65 -7.09 26.21
CA GLY A 342 0.43 -8.48 26.61
C GLY A 342 -1.04 -8.91 26.51
N TRP A 343 -1.80 -8.28 25.62
CA TRP A 343 -3.24 -8.54 25.47
C TRP A 343 -3.52 -9.73 24.58
N SER A 344 -4.67 -10.37 24.82
CA SER A 344 -5.18 -11.37 23.89
C SER A 344 -5.54 -10.71 22.54
N ARG A 345 -5.47 -11.48 21.47
CA ARG A 345 -5.83 -11.02 20.12
C ARG A 345 -7.21 -10.33 20.09
N ARG A 346 -8.21 -10.90 20.75
CA ARG A 346 -9.56 -10.32 20.80
C ARG A 346 -9.56 -8.91 21.37
N LYS A 347 -8.90 -8.69 22.52
CA LYS A 347 -8.81 -7.35 23.14
C LYS A 347 -8.09 -6.35 22.26
N ALA A 348 -6.96 -6.76 21.66
CA ALA A 348 -6.20 -5.91 20.76
C ALA A 348 -7.00 -5.56 19.49
N THR A 349 -7.72 -6.52 18.90
CA THR A 349 -8.58 -6.27 17.72
C THR A 349 -9.73 -5.33 18.06
N VAL A 350 -10.36 -5.46 19.22
CA VAL A 350 -11.42 -4.52 19.65
C VAL A 350 -10.86 -3.11 19.80
N LEU A 351 -9.69 -2.94 20.43
CA LEU A 351 -9.06 -1.62 20.55
C LEU A 351 -8.79 -1.00 19.19
N VAL A 352 -8.14 -1.76 18.28
CA VAL A 352 -7.87 -1.28 16.92
C VAL A 352 -9.18 -0.96 16.18
N GLY A 353 -10.24 -1.76 16.39
CA GLY A 353 -11.56 -1.50 15.84
C GLY A 353 -12.17 -0.19 16.35
N VAL A 354 -12.05 0.11 17.64
CA VAL A 354 -12.52 1.38 18.23
C VAL A 354 -11.75 2.56 17.64
N ILE A 355 -10.41 2.44 17.49
CA ILE A 355 -9.59 3.48 16.87
C ILE A 355 -9.96 3.65 15.38
N MET A 356 -10.12 2.53 14.66
CA MET A 356 -10.50 2.52 13.25
C MET A 356 -11.85 3.23 13.04
N VAL A 357 -12.85 2.90 13.83
CA VAL A 357 -14.18 3.52 13.74
C VAL A 357 -14.10 5.00 14.16
N GLY A 358 -13.46 5.33 15.27
CA GLY A 358 -13.38 6.71 15.77
C GLY A 358 -12.68 7.67 14.79
N LEU A 359 -11.47 7.34 14.35
CA LEU A 359 -10.73 8.17 13.39
C LEU A 359 -11.29 8.06 11.97
N GLY A 360 -11.84 6.90 11.60
CA GLY A 360 -12.48 6.69 10.31
C GLY A 360 -13.76 7.51 10.16
N THR A 361 -14.59 7.63 11.20
CA THR A 361 -15.78 8.49 11.20
C THR A 361 -15.40 9.96 10.96
N LEU A 362 -14.31 10.46 11.59
CA LEU A 362 -13.82 11.81 11.29
C LEU A 362 -13.47 11.98 9.81
N SER A 363 -12.76 11.00 9.24
CA SER A 363 -12.38 11.00 7.83
C SER A 363 -13.58 10.82 6.89
N SER A 364 -14.54 9.96 7.24
CA SER A 364 -15.76 9.69 6.48
C SER A 364 -16.68 10.91 6.41
N LEU A 365 -16.83 11.64 7.51
CA LEU A 365 -17.67 12.84 7.59
C LEU A 365 -16.95 14.13 7.15
N GLY A 366 -15.63 14.07 6.90
CA GLY A 366 -14.79 15.21 6.58
C GLY A 366 -15.19 15.97 5.31
N TYR A 367 -15.76 15.30 4.32
CA TYR A 367 -16.24 15.92 3.08
C TYR A 367 -17.74 16.31 3.10
N GLY A 368 -18.42 16.02 4.20
CA GLY A 368 -19.85 16.29 4.40
C GLY A 368 -20.11 17.12 5.65
N PRO A 369 -20.72 16.54 6.71
CA PRO A 369 -21.08 17.28 7.91
C PRO A 369 -19.90 17.99 8.62
N LEU A 370 -18.69 17.48 8.50
CA LEU A 370 -17.48 18.05 9.08
C LEU A 370 -16.62 18.82 8.07
N ALA A 371 -17.11 19.11 6.86
CA ALA A 371 -16.35 19.80 5.80
C ALA A 371 -15.78 21.16 6.22
N GLY A 372 -16.39 21.85 7.19
CA GLY A 372 -15.89 23.09 7.76
C GLY A 372 -14.76 22.94 8.78
N VAL A 373 -14.42 21.70 9.18
CA VAL A 373 -13.38 21.41 10.17
C VAL A 373 -12.16 20.86 9.48
N THR A 374 -11.08 21.64 9.42
CA THR A 374 -9.84 21.25 8.75
C THR A 374 -8.65 21.28 9.70
N VAL A 375 -7.63 20.46 9.43
CA VAL A 375 -6.34 20.46 10.12
C VAL A 375 -5.27 20.89 9.13
N LEU A 376 -4.53 21.94 9.39
CA LEU A 376 -3.58 22.57 8.46
C LEU A 376 -4.19 22.90 7.08
N GLY A 377 -5.47 23.22 7.04
CA GLY A 377 -6.20 23.48 5.78
C GLY A 377 -6.63 22.24 5.00
N MET A 378 -6.37 21.03 5.54
CA MET A 378 -6.71 19.75 4.91
C MET A 378 -7.92 19.12 5.59
N GLN A 379 -8.75 18.39 4.84
CA GLN A 379 -9.78 17.51 5.41
C GLN A 379 -9.13 16.37 6.21
N PHE A 380 -9.86 15.75 7.12
CA PHE A 380 -9.29 14.72 8.00
C PHE A 380 -8.61 13.56 7.25
N LEU A 381 -9.22 13.06 6.17
CA LEU A 381 -8.63 12.02 5.34
C LEU A 381 -7.30 12.47 4.75
N ASP A 382 -7.28 13.65 4.12
CA ASP A 382 -6.08 14.20 3.48
C ASP A 382 -4.99 14.51 4.50
N PHE A 383 -5.37 14.99 5.70
CA PHE A 383 -4.44 15.24 6.79
C PHE A 383 -3.79 13.94 7.31
N PHE A 384 -4.56 12.89 7.52
CA PHE A 384 -4.00 11.60 7.96
C PHE A 384 -3.12 10.96 6.88
N ASP A 385 -3.51 11.08 5.61
CA ASP A 385 -2.70 10.64 4.47
C ASP A 385 -1.38 11.41 4.40
N PHE A 386 -1.42 12.74 4.47
CA PHE A 386 -0.22 13.59 4.52
C PHE A 386 0.67 13.23 5.71
N LEU A 387 0.12 13.15 6.92
CA LEU A 387 0.88 12.87 8.13
C LEU A 387 1.59 11.50 8.04
N THR A 388 0.88 10.47 7.61
CA THR A 388 1.43 9.12 7.54
C THR A 388 2.37 8.93 6.35
N ASN A 389 1.92 9.22 5.13
CA ASN A 389 2.67 8.90 3.92
C ASN A 389 3.78 9.91 3.62
N SER A 390 3.51 11.22 3.82
CA SER A 390 4.47 12.26 3.48
C SER A 390 5.50 12.53 4.60
N VAL A 391 5.15 12.29 5.86
CA VAL A 391 6.00 12.63 7.00
C VAL A 391 6.49 11.39 7.73
N MET A 392 5.58 10.58 8.29
CA MET A 392 5.97 9.50 9.22
C MET A 392 6.69 8.35 8.52
N MET A 393 6.22 7.90 7.37
CA MET A 393 6.83 6.77 6.66
C MET A 393 8.29 7.03 6.23
N PRO A 394 8.66 8.16 5.61
CA PRO A 394 10.06 8.44 5.31
C PRO A 394 10.95 8.50 6.56
N ILE A 395 10.45 9.07 7.66
CA ILE A 395 11.17 9.09 8.95
C ILE A 395 11.35 7.66 9.48
N ALA A 396 10.32 6.83 9.41
CA ALA A 396 10.38 5.43 9.84
C ALA A 396 11.38 4.61 8.98
N ALA A 397 11.44 4.87 7.66
CA ALA A 397 12.42 4.23 6.79
C ALA A 397 13.85 4.63 7.13
N ILE A 398 14.10 5.91 7.38
CA ILE A 398 15.42 6.38 7.86
C ILE A 398 15.79 5.67 9.17
N ALA A 399 14.83 5.57 10.10
CA ALA A 399 15.04 4.87 11.37
C ALA A 399 15.36 3.38 11.15
N THR A 400 14.67 2.69 10.23
CA THR A 400 14.96 1.30 9.86
C THR A 400 16.35 1.15 9.25
N CYS A 401 16.73 2.03 8.32
CA CYS A 401 18.06 2.03 7.71
C CYS A 401 19.18 2.23 8.75
N LEU A 402 19.00 3.18 9.67
CA LEU A 402 19.95 3.43 10.75
C LEU A 402 20.00 2.26 11.75
N LEU A 403 18.87 1.66 12.09
CA LEU A 403 18.83 0.46 12.92
C LEU A 403 19.66 -0.66 12.28
N VAL A 404 19.39 -0.98 11.01
CA VAL A 404 20.08 -2.09 10.30
C VAL A 404 21.55 -1.79 10.08
N SER A 405 21.91 -0.57 9.66
CA SER A 405 23.29 -0.24 9.30
C SER A 405 24.20 0.06 10.49
N ARG A 406 23.66 0.56 11.62
CA ARG A 406 24.46 1.08 12.75
C ARG A 406 24.30 0.29 14.05
N VAL A 407 23.15 -0.33 14.27
CA VAL A 407 22.84 -1.00 15.55
C VAL A 407 22.85 -2.52 15.40
N VAL A 408 22.10 -3.06 14.46
CA VAL A 408 22.01 -4.52 14.20
C VAL A 408 23.30 -5.00 13.55
N GLY A 409 23.76 -4.29 12.53
CA GLY A 409 24.84 -4.70 11.63
C GLY A 409 24.31 -5.55 10.46
N VAL A 410 24.87 -5.27 9.29
CA VAL A 410 24.46 -5.96 8.05
C VAL A 410 24.83 -7.45 8.11
N GLU A 411 25.87 -7.80 8.83
CA GLU A 411 26.36 -9.16 9.04
C GLU A 411 25.33 -10.04 9.77
N ARG A 412 24.58 -9.48 10.71
CA ARG A 412 23.49 -10.19 11.39
C ARG A 412 22.29 -10.42 10.47
N ILE A 413 21.97 -9.44 9.62
CA ILE A 413 20.94 -9.60 8.58
C ILE A 413 21.36 -10.70 7.59
N GLU A 414 22.62 -10.69 7.16
CA GLU A 414 23.17 -11.73 6.29
C GLU A 414 23.05 -13.12 6.92
N HIS A 415 23.47 -13.25 8.18
CA HIS A 415 23.33 -14.52 8.90
C HIS A 415 21.86 -14.98 8.94
N GLU A 416 20.93 -14.09 9.25
CA GLU A 416 19.50 -14.44 9.27
C GLU A 416 18.98 -14.87 7.88
N VAL A 417 19.39 -14.18 6.81
CA VAL A 417 18.97 -14.50 5.44
C VAL A 417 19.52 -15.86 4.98
N THR A 418 20.75 -16.21 5.37
CA THR A 418 21.42 -17.46 4.97
C THR A 418 21.14 -18.63 5.87
N LEU A 419 20.29 -18.51 6.89
CA LEU A 419 19.86 -19.63 7.72
C LEU A 419 19.24 -20.75 6.87
N GLU A 420 19.38 -21.99 7.32
CA GLU A 420 18.82 -23.21 6.70
C GLU A 420 19.21 -23.37 5.21
N GLY A 421 20.40 -22.86 4.82
CA GLY A 421 20.89 -22.93 3.44
C GLY A 421 20.32 -21.85 2.51
N GLY A 422 19.69 -20.82 3.04
CA GLY A 422 19.25 -19.67 2.26
C GLY A 422 20.39 -18.98 1.52
N SER A 423 20.12 -18.38 0.38
CA SER A 423 21.08 -17.60 -0.41
C SER A 423 20.89 -16.08 -0.18
N PHE A 424 21.96 -15.31 -0.35
CA PHE A 424 21.92 -13.85 -0.35
C PHE A 424 22.60 -13.32 -1.62
N ARG A 425 21.94 -13.52 -2.76
CA ARG A 425 22.50 -13.26 -4.10
C ARG A 425 22.79 -11.78 -4.35
N ARG A 426 21.84 -10.90 -3.94
CA ARG A 426 21.95 -9.44 -4.11
C ARG A 426 22.54 -8.72 -2.88
N LYS A 427 23.39 -9.40 -2.07
CA LYS A 427 24.02 -8.85 -0.86
C LYS A 427 24.74 -7.51 -1.08
N LYS A 428 25.49 -7.36 -2.19
CA LYS A 428 26.21 -6.11 -2.50
C LYS A 428 25.25 -4.94 -2.70
N VAL A 429 24.15 -5.18 -3.43
CA VAL A 429 23.09 -4.19 -3.64
C VAL A 429 22.45 -3.82 -2.31
N PHE A 430 22.04 -4.81 -1.51
CA PHE A 430 21.48 -4.58 -0.17
C PHE A 430 22.38 -3.72 0.70
N ASN A 431 23.66 -4.08 0.83
CA ASN A 431 24.60 -3.37 1.68
C ASN A 431 24.81 -1.91 1.26
N PHE A 432 24.95 -1.66 -0.05
CA PHE A 432 25.11 -0.33 -0.58
C PHE A 432 23.84 0.52 -0.39
N MET A 433 22.69 -0.05 -0.72
CA MET A 433 21.40 0.63 -0.61
C MET A 433 21.09 0.99 0.83
N ILE A 434 21.12 0.02 1.75
CA ILE A 434 20.70 0.24 3.14
C ILE A 434 21.62 1.21 3.91
N ARG A 435 22.93 1.21 3.59
CA ARG A 435 23.90 2.09 4.26
C ARG A 435 23.88 3.52 3.74
N TRP A 436 23.62 3.72 2.45
CA TRP A 436 23.85 5.00 1.79
C TRP A 436 22.60 5.55 1.08
N LEU A 437 22.05 4.83 0.10
CA LEU A 437 21.03 5.39 -0.77
C LEU A 437 19.63 5.39 -0.14
N CYS A 438 19.22 4.33 0.59
CA CYS A 438 17.89 4.30 1.18
C CYS A 438 17.62 5.46 2.15
N PRO A 439 18.53 5.82 3.08
CA PRO A 439 18.32 6.99 3.93
C PRO A 439 18.23 8.30 3.15
N VAL A 440 19.06 8.45 2.10
CA VAL A 440 19.04 9.66 1.24
C VAL A 440 17.74 9.75 0.46
N PHE A 441 17.28 8.66 -0.14
CA PHE A 441 16.01 8.61 -0.87
C PHE A 441 14.81 8.92 0.04
N ALA A 442 14.79 8.33 1.24
CA ALA A 442 13.75 8.64 2.21
C ALA A 442 13.76 10.13 2.64
N ALA A 443 14.95 10.75 2.79
CA ALA A 443 15.06 12.17 3.08
C ALA A 443 14.58 13.04 1.92
N ILE A 444 14.88 12.67 0.68
CA ILE A 444 14.36 13.36 -0.53
C ILE A 444 12.83 13.25 -0.59
N ILE A 445 12.27 12.05 -0.37
CA ILE A 445 10.82 11.84 -0.33
C ILE A 445 10.18 12.72 0.76
N LEU A 446 10.74 12.75 1.96
CA LEU A 446 10.25 13.60 3.05
C LEU A 446 10.23 15.08 2.65
N ALA A 447 11.37 15.59 2.17
CA ALA A 447 11.52 16.99 1.80
C ALA A 447 10.59 17.38 0.64
N SER A 448 10.51 16.56 -0.42
CA SER A 448 9.66 16.82 -1.58
C SER A 448 8.18 16.73 -1.24
N SER A 449 7.76 15.72 -0.47
CA SER A 449 6.35 15.55 -0.09
C SER A 449 5.85 16.68 0.83
N VAL A 450 6.69 17.12 1.78
CA VAL A 450 6.38 18.28 2.63
C VAL A 450 6.33 19.56 1.80
N ALA A 451 7.30 19.79 0.92
CA ALA A 451 7.32 20.96 0.04
C ALA A 451 6.09 21.00 -0.90
N ASN A 452 5.64 19.86 -1.41
CA ASN A 452 4.42 19.75 -2.21
C ASN A 452 3.16 20.06 -1.38
N ALA A 453 3.06 19.54 -0.17
CA ALA A 453 1.89 19.76 0.69
C ALA A 453 1.69 21.25 1.05
N PHE A 454 2.79 22.02 1.14
CA PHE A 454 2.74 23.47 1.37
C PHE A 454 2.82 24.33 0.09
N GLY A 455 2.66 23.71 -1.09
CA GLY A 455 2.62 24.42 -2.38
C GLY A 455 3.95 25.05 -2.81
N ILE A 456 5.09 24.66 -2.20
CA ILE A 456 6.43 25.14 -2.57
C ILE A 456 6.85 24.55 -3.92
N ILE A 457 6.48 23.30 -4.17
CA ILE A 457 6.65 22.59 -5.44
C ILE A 457 5.34 21.93 -5.85
N ALA A 458 5.13 21.68 -7.14
CA ALA A 458 3.98 20.91 -7.64
C ALA A 458 4.44 19.48 -8.01
N MET A 459 3.79 18.47 -7.43
CA MET A 459 4.03 17.04 -7.71
C MET A 459 2.78 16.37 -8.26
#